data_32cbfc2d2e6afec0ceb4901c97dd6ad1
#
_entry.id   32cbfc2d2e6afec0ceb4901c97dd6ad1
#
_cell.length_a   1.000
_cell.length_b   1.000
_cell.length_c   1.000
_cell.angle_alpha   90.00
_cell.angle_beta   90.00
_cell.angle_gamma   90.00
#
_symmetry.space_group_name_H-M   'P 1'
#
loop_
_entity.id
_entity.type
_entity.pdbx_description
1 polymer ?
#
loop_
_entity_poly.entity_id
_entity_poly.type
_entity_poly.pdbx_seq_one_letter_code
_entity_poly.pdbx_strand_id
1 'polypeptide(L)'
;DNRMRGIILDNRYKILEKIGIGGMADVYKGEDGLLGRPVAIKILHQNFAGDEEFVARFKREAQAAGKLSHPNIVSMYDVGYDQGYHYIVMEYVEGETLKEYIVRHKRLSIDNAVKFTIAIAEGLEHAHAMGIVHCDIKPHNVLITKTGRVKVTDFGIARAMNASNTVMYTNSVMGSAHYLSPEQASGKPVNGSTDIYSLGVVLYEMLTGRVPYEGDTPISVALKHVRERLVSPMRYNPSIPPLLEGAVMKALAKNPEDRFASITDMISDLRLSQGFVNSKSGRMIPHDFATQVLPTVQDTT
;
A
#
# COMPACT_ATOMS: atom_id res chain seq x y z
N ASP A 1 -14.13 12.55 19.49
CA ASP A 1 -14.25 14.00 19.55
C ASP A 1 -15.28 14.48 18.52
N ASN A 2 -16.43 14.93 19.02
CA ASN A 2 -17.61 15.23 18.19
C ASN A 2 -17.57 16.64 17.57
N ARG A 3 -16.44 17.33 17.70
CA ARG A 3 -16.31 18.75 17.28
C ARG A 3 -16.41 18.96 15.78
N MET A 4 -15.98 17.98 15.00
CA MET A 4 -15.95 18.09 13.54
C MET A 4 -17.27 17.69 12.88
N ARG A 5 -18.09 16.91 13.57
CA ARG A 5 -19.35 16.40 13.04
C ARG A 5 -20.32 17.54 12.67
N GLY A 6 -20.82 17.48 11.45
CA GLY A 6 -21.77 18.47 10.93
C GLY A 6 -21.13 19.67 10.26
N ILE A 7 -19.82 19.86 10.34
CA ILE A 7 -19.12 20.90 9.59
C ILE A 7 -19.24 20.60 8.10
N ILE A 8 -19.53 21.64 7.32
CA ILE A 8 -19.60 21.56 5.85
C ILE A 8 -18.45 22.38 5.29
N LEU A 9 -17.50 21.68 4.66
CA LEU A 9 -16.35 22.30 4.03
C LEU A 9 -16.67 22.68 2.59
N ASP A 10 -16.27 23.89 2.19
CA ASP A 10 -16.48 24.45 0.85
C ASP A 10 -17.96 24.41 0.40
N ASN A 11 -18.87 24.54 1.37
CA ASN A 11 -20.33 24.43 1.16
C ASN A 11 -20.74 23.15 0.41
N ARG A 12 -19.93 22.09 0.51
CA ARG A 12 -20.10 20.86 -0.25
C ARG A 12 -19.91 19.58 0.55
N TYR A 13 -18.83 19.50 1.34
CA TYR A 13 -18.43 18.25 2.00
C TYR A 13 -18.84 18.29 3.47
N LYS A 14 -19.84 17.50 3.83
CA LYS A 14 -20.33 17.39 5.22
C LYS A 14 -19.56 16.31 5.96
N ILE A 15 -18.98 16.66 7.09
CA ILE A 15 -18.28 15.72 7.96
C ILE A 15 -19.30 14.96 8.80
N LEU A 16 -19.25 13.63 8.79
CA LEU A 16 -20.17 12.76 9.52
C LEU A 16 -19.53 12.14 10.76
N GLU A 17 -18.45 11.37 10.62
CA GLU A 17 -17.79 10.70 11.72
C GLU A 17 -16.30 10.46 11.46
N LYS A 18 -15.51 10.39 12.53
CA LYS A 18 -14.09 10.06 12.45
C LYS A 18 -13.95 8.56 12.23
N ILE A 19 -13.18 8.17 11.21
CA ILE A 19 -12.93 6.78 10.85
C ILE A 19 -11.45 6.38 10.91
N GLY A 20 -10.54 7.34 11.05
CA GLY A 20 -9.11 7.08 11.15
C GLY A 20 -8.39 8.18 11.89
N ILE A 21 -7.32 7.81 12.61
CA ILE A 21 -6.44 8.69 13.35
C ILE A 21 -5.02 8.50 12.84
N GLY A 22 -4.39 9.60 12.44
CA GLY A 22 -3.00 9.61 12.01
C GLY A 22 -2.15 10.60 12.80
N GLY A 23 -0.85 10.55 12.59
CA GLY A 23 0.09 11.45 13.26
C GLY A 23 -0.03 12.91 12.82
N MET A 24 -0.39 13.15 11.57
CA MET A 24 -0.45 14.49 10.96
C MET A 24 -1.87 14.92 10.61
N ALA A 25 -2.74 13.96 10.31
CA ALA A 25 -4.11 14.21 9.90
C ALA A 25 -5.03 13.09 10.39
N ASP A 26 -6.30 13.42 10.58
CA ASP A 26 -7.36 12.45 10.84
C ASP A 26 -8.23 12.27 9.60
N VAL A 27 -8.85 11.11 9.47
CA VAL A 27 -9.75 10.79 8.37
C VAL A 27 -11.18 10.69 8.89
N TYR A 28 -12.09 11.33 8.16
CA TYR A 28 -13.52 11.34 8.46
C TYR A 28 -14.30 10.74 7.31
N LYS A 29 -15.35 10.01 7.63
CA LYS A 29 -16.42 9.75 6.66
C LYS A 29 -17.20 11.03 6.47
N GLY A 30 -17.52 11.36 5.22
CA GLY A 30 -18.31 12.51 4.87
C GLY A 30 -19.26 12.24 3.73
N GLU A 31 -19.99 13.26 3.35
CA GLU A 31 -20.92 13.24 2.23
C GLU A 31 -20.64 14.42 1.30
N ASP A 32 -20.52 14.14 0.01
CA ASP A 32 -20.48 15.14 -1.03
C ASP A 32 -21.92 15.55 -1.35
N GLY A 33 -22.34 16.72 -0.87
CA GLY A 33 -23.69 17.22 -1.09
C GLY A 33 -24.00 17.61 -2.53
N LEU A 34 -22.99 17.84 -3.35
CA LEU A 34 -23.16 18.15 -4.78
C LEU A 34 -23.40 16.91 -5.62
N LEU A 35 -22.62 15.86 -5.42
CA LEU A 35 -22.71 14.62 -6.19
C LEU A 35 -23.51 13.53 -5.50
N GLY A 36 -23.93 13.74 -4.26
CA GLY A 36 -24.77 12.81 -3.50
C GLY A 36 -24.10 11.47 -3.22
N ARG A 37 -22.81 11.48 -2.89
CA ARG A 37 -22.05 10.24 -2.63
C ARG A 37 -21.22 10.33 -1.35
N PRO A 38 -20.96 9.19 -0.68
CA PRO A 38 -20.05 9.16 0.44
C PRO A 38 -18.61 9.44 -0.02
N VAL A 39 -17.85 10.10 0.85
CA VAL A 39 -16.44 10.41 0.65
C VAL A 39 -15.66 10.18 1.93
N ALA A 40 -14.35 10.03 1.82
CA ALA A 40 -13.42 10.11 2.94
C ALA A 40 -12.75 11.48 2.91
N ILE A 41 -12.68 12.16 4.06
CA ILE A 41 -12.10 13.49 4.17
C ILE A 41 -10.93 13.42 5.15
N LYS A 42 -9.72 13.65 4.63
CA LYS A 42 -8.50 13.71 5.43
C LYS A 42 -8.24 15.16 5.80
N ILE A 43 -8.19 15.45 7.09
CA ILE A 43 -8.06 16.81 7.63
C ILE A 43 -6.74 16.91 8.39
N LEU A 44 -5.88 17.86 7.98
CA LEU A 44 -4.64 18.17 8.67
C LEU A 44 -4.94 18.63 10.10
N HIS A 45 -4.20 18.09 11.09
CA HIS A 45 -4.34 18.51 12.47
C HIS A 45 -4.10 20.01 12.61
N GLN A 46 -4.88 20.67 13.46
CA GLN A 46 -4.83 22.13 13.65
C GLN A 46 -3.47 22.63 14.16
N ASN A 47 -2.77 21.84 14.95
CA ASN A 47 -1.42 22.19 15.41
C ASN A 47 -0.38 22.25 14.28
N PHE A 48 -0.66 21.70 13.12
CA PHE A 48 0.17 21.78 11.92
C PHE A 48 -0.34 22.74 10.86
N ALA A 49 -1.56 23.27 11.02
CA ALA A 49 -2.18 24.15 10.03
C ALA A 49 -1.42 25.48 9.83
N GLY A 50 -0.67 25.92 10.82
CA GLY A 50 0.19 27.11 10.75
C GLY A 50 1.62 26.84 10.32
N ASP A 51 2.00 25.57 10.11
CA ASP A 51 3.33 25.18 9.70
C ASP A 51 3.37 25.00 8.17
N GLU A 52 4.04 25.88 7.47
CA GLU A 52 4.12 25.88 6.01
C GLU A 52 4.70 24.61 5.45
N GLU A 53 5.64 23.98 6.14
CA GLU A 53 6.26 22.73 5.70
C GLU A 53 5.26 21.57 5.74
N PHE A 54 4.51 21.43 6.82
CA PHE A 54 3.47 20.39 6.94
C PHE A 54 2.34 20.61 5.93
N VAL A 55 1.90 21.85 5.75
CA VAL A 55 0.88 22.20 4.75
C VAL A 55 1.37 21.87 3.33
N ALA A 56 2.61 22.20 3.02
CA ALA A 56 3.20 21.91 1.71
C ALA A 56 3.31 20.40 1.46
N ARG A 57 3.68 19.61 2.47
CA ARG A 57 3.70 18.13 2.38
C ARG A 57 2.30 17.57 2.14
N PHE A 58 1.33 18.06 2.88
CA PHE A 58 -0.07 17.63 2.74
C PHE A 58 -0.60 17.89 1.33
N LYS A 59 -0.34 19.07 0.78
CA LYS A 59 -0.72 19.42 -0.60
C LYS A 59 0.01 18.58 -1.65
N ARG A 60 1.32 18.31 -1.45
CA ARG A 60 2.10 17.46 -2.39
C ARG A 60 1.60 16.04 -2.43
N GLU A 61 1.23 15.47 -1.27
CA GLU A 61 0.60 14.16 -1.20
C GLU A 61 -0.68 14.12 -2.04
N ALA A 62 -1.53 15.14 -1.89
CA ALA A 62 -2.76 15.26 -2.66
C ALA A 62 -2.50 15.38 -4.17
N GLN A 63 -1.55 16.23 -4.57
CA GLN A 63 -1.20 16.44 -5.98
C GLN A 63 -0.66 15.17 -6.64
N ALA A 64 0.14 14.41 -5.93
CA ALA A 64 0.69 13.17 -6.44
C ALA A 64 -0.37 12.09 -6.56
N ALA A 65 -1.18 11.89 -5.52
CA ALA A 65 -2.31 10.95 -5.55
C ALA A 65 -3.34 11.32 -6.64
N GLY A 66 -3.52 12.61 -6.90
CA GLY A 66 -4.45 13.10 -7.92
C GLY A 66 -4.08 12.73 -9.36
N LYS A 67 -2.84 12.35 -9.61
CA LYS A 67 -2.39 11.87 -10.93
C LYS A 67 -2.66 10.39 -11.15
N LEU A 68 -3.05 9.67 -10.12
CA LEU A 68 -3.24 8.22 -10.17
C LEU A 68 -4.72 7.87 -10.40
N SER A 69 -4.96 6.96 -11.31
CA SER A 69 -6.28 6.39 -11.58
C SER A 69 -6.12 4.89 -11.85
N HIS A 70 -6.46 4.09 -10.86
CA HIS A 70 -6.32 2.63 -10.94
C HIS A 70 -7.30 1.95 -9.98
N PRO A 71 -7.88 0.78 -10.33
CA PRO A 71 -8.82 0.07 -9.47
C PRO A 71 -8.25 -0.33 -8.10
N ASN A 72 -6.93 -0.51 -7.99
CA ASN A 72 -6.26 -0.89 -6.75
C ASN A 72 -5.63 0.31 -6.01
N ILE A 73 -6.02 1.52 -6.37
CA ILE A 73 -5.61 2.75 -5.68
C ILE A 73 -6.85 3.54 -5.28
N VAL A 74 -6.89 4.02 -4.04
CA VAL A 74 -7.93 4.93 -3.58
C VAL A 74 -7.88 6.21 -4.41
N SER A 75 -8.99 6.57 -5.04
CA SER A 75 -9.08 7.77 -5.89
C SER A 75 -9.11 9.03 -5.05
N MET A 76 -8.36 10.05 -5.44
CA MET A 76 -8.43 11.38 -4.86
C MET A 76 -9.39 12.25 -5.68
N TYR A 77 -10.30 12.93 -5.01
CA TYR A 77 -11.35 13.71 -5.66
C TYR A 77 -11.11 15.22 -5.62
N ASP A 78 -10.64 15.73 -4.49
CA ASP A 78 -10.50 17.17 -4.29
C ASP A 78 -9.49 17.49 -3.19
N VAL A 79 -9.02 18.72 -3.16
CA VAL A 79 -8.16 19.27 -2.13
C VAL A 79 -8.58 20.71 -1.87
N GLY A 80 -8.63 21.13 -0.61
CA GLY A 80 -9.06 22.49 -0.30
C GLY A 80 -8.62 23.00 1.07
N TYR A 81 -8.99 24.25 1.30
CA TYR A 81 -8.81 24.94 2.57
C TYR A 81 -10.08 25.75 2.85
N ASP A 82 -10.73 25.48 3.95
CA ASP A 82 -11.93 26.18 4.38
C ASP A 82 -12.05 26.16 5.91
N GLN A 83 -12.56 27.24 6.49
CA GLN A 83 -12.79 27.37 7.93
C GLN A 83 -11.54 27.07 8.79
N GLY A 84 -10.35 27.33 8.26
CA GLY A 84 -9.09 27.04 8.93
C GLY A 84 -8.59 25.60 8.79
N TYR A 85 -9.28 24.76 8.03
CA TYR A 85 -8.93 23.37 7.83
C TYR A 85 -8.37 23.12 6.43
N HIS A 86 -7.17 22.53 6.37
CA HIS A 86 -6.65 21.93 5.15
C HIS A 86 -7.19 20.51 5.02
N TYR A 87 -7.78 20.17 3.89
CA TYR A 87 -8.41 18.87 3.69
C TYR A 87 -8.16 18.28 2.31
N ILE A 88 -8.24 16.96 2.25
CA ILE A 88 -8.22 16.16 1.03
C ILE A 88 -9.49 15.32 1.00
N VAL A 89 -10.20 15.32 -0.11
CA VAL A 89 -11.37 14.48 -0.33
C VAL A 89 -11.00 13.32 -1.23
N MET A 90 -11.33 12.12 -0.80
CA MET A 90 -10.99 10.90 -1.51
C MET A 90 -12.16 9.91 -1.53
N GLU A 91 -12.02 8.89 -2.33
CA GLU A 91 -12.94 7.76 -2.37
C GLU A 91 -13.15 7.18 -0.98
N TYR A 92 -14.43 6.98 -0.61
CA TYR A 92 -14.77 6.24 0.60
C TYR A 92 -14.78 4.75 0.27
N VAL A 93 -13.92 4.00 0.94
CA VAL A 93 -13.83 2.55 0.80
C VAL A 93 -14.48 1.89 2.01
N GLU A 94 -15.60 1.20 1.77
CA GLU A 94 -16.26 0.42 2.82
C GLU A 94 -15.57 -0.94 2.96
N GLY A 95 -14.94 -1.14 4.10
CA GLY A 95 -14.17 -2.35 4.38
C GLY A 95 -13.28 -2.18 5.60
N GLU A 96 -12.19 -2.92 5.61
CA GLU A 96 -11.20 -2.91 6.69
C GLU A 96 -9.79 -2.71 6.13
N THR A 97 -8.84 -2.35 7.01
CA THR A 97 -7.42 -2.36 6.63
C THR A 97 -6.91 -3.79 6.50
N LEU A 98 -5.88 -3.97 5.69
CA LEU A 98 -5.19 -5.27 5.61
C LEU A 98 -4.61 -5.66 6.98
N LYS A 99 -4.19 -4.69 7.80
CA LYS A 99 -3.69 -4.96 9.16
C LYS A 99 -4.77 -5.58 10.04
N GLU A 100 -5.97 -5.02 10.05
CA GLU A 100 -7.11 -5.58 10.77
C GLU A 100 -7.44 -6.99 10.27
N TYR A 101 -7.39 -7.18 8.97
CA TYR A 101 -7.61 -8.48 8.33
C TYR A 101 -6.57 -9.52 8.78
N ILE A 102 -5.28 -9.17 8.79
CA ILE A 102 -4.20 -10.06 9.25
C ILE A 102 -4.37 -10.41 10.73
N VAL A 103 -4.63 -9.42 11.58
CA VAL A 103 -4.83 -9.63 13.02
C VAL A 103 -5.99 -10.59 13.28
N ARG A 104 -7.09 -10.41 12.57
CA ARG A 104 -8.30 -11.25 12.72
C ARG A 104 -8.08 -12.69 12.27
N HIS A 105 -7.33 -12.91 11.20
CA HIS A 105 -7.04 -14.25 10.64
C HIS A 105 -5.74 -14.86 11.18
N LYS A 106 -4.92 -14.11 11.92
CA LYS A 106 -3.57 -14.45 12.39
C LYS A 106 -2.57 -14.56 11.23
N ARG A 107 -2.84 -15.36 10.22
CA ARG A 107 -2.14 -15.40 8.94
C ARG A 107 -3.14 -15.72 7.84
N LEU A 108 -2.81 -15.35 6.62
CA LEU A 108 -3.67 -15.61 5.47
C LEU A 108 -3.38 -16.98 4.86
N SER A 109 -4.35 -17.51 4.11
CA SER A 109 -4.05 -18.60 3.18
C SER A 109 -3.02 -18.14 2.17
N ILE A 110 -2.24 -19.07 1.66
CA ILE A 110 -1.22 -18.75 0.64
C ILE A 110 -1.86 -18.12 -0.58
N ASP A 111 -3.01 -18.64 -1.03
CA ASP A 111 -3.76 -18.11 -2.17
C ASP A 111 -4.16 -16.64 -1.95
N ASN A 112 -4.75 -16.31 -0.81
CA ASN A 112 -5.14 -14.94 -0.50
C ASN A 112 -3.93 -14.01 -0.34
N ALA A 113 -2.86 -14.47 0.30
CA ALA A 113 -1.63 -13.68 0.44
C ALA A 113 -1.06 -13.30 -0.93
N VAL A 114 -0.99 -14.24 -1.86
CA VAL A 114 -0.50 -13.98 -3.23
C VAL A 114 -1.45 -13.07 -3.99
N LYS A 115 -2.76 -13.33 -3.93
CA LYS A 115 -3.78 -12.47 -4.58
C LYS A 115 -3.72 -11.02 -4.11
N PHE A 116 -3.67 -10.80 -2.81
CA PHE A 116 -3.60 -9.44 -2.26
C PHE A 116 -2.29 -8.75 -2.63
N THR A 117 -1.19 -9.48 -2.61
CA THR A 117 0.12 -8.94 -3.00
C THR A 117 0.13 -8.52 -4.47
N ILE A 118 -0.42 -9.35 -5.37
CA ILE A 118 -0.53 -9.02 -6.80
C ILE A 118 -1.38 -7.74 -6.99
N ALA A 119 -2.51 -7.64 -6.30
CA ALA A 119 -3.37 -6.46 -6.39
C ALA A 119 -2.67 -5.18 -5.92
N ILE A 120 -1.95 -5.23 -4.79
CA ILE A 120 -1.13 -4.12 -4.32
C ILE A 120 -0.06 -3.77 -5.36
N ALA A 121 0.63 -4.78 -5.87
CA ALA A 121 1.69 -4.61 -6.87
C ALA A 121 1.19 -3.98 -8.16
N GLU A 122 0.00 -4.33 -8.62
CA GLU A 122 -0.62 -3.71 -9.81
C GLU A 122 -0.92 -2.23 -9.60
N GLY A 123 -1.37 -1.83 -8.42
CA GLY A 123 -1.50 -0.42 -8.05
C GLY A 123 -0.14 0.30 -8.05
N LEU A 124 0.87 -0.31 -7.47
CA LEU A 124 2.23 0.23 -7.45
C LEU A 124 2.84 0.32 -8.86
N GLU A 125 2.57 -0.66 -9.71
CA GLU A 125 3.01 -0.63 -11.11
C GLU A 125 2.50 0.61 -11.84
N HIS A 126 1.21 0.91 -11.67
CA HIS A 126 0.63 2.14 -12.21
C HIS A 126 1.31 3.39 -11.65
N ALA A 127 1.49 3.48 -10.33
CA ALA A 127 2.15 4.62 -9.69
C ALA A 127 3.60 4.80 -10.17
N HIS A 128 4.36 3.71 -10.24
CA HIS A 128 5.75 3.73 -10.73
C HIS A 128 5.84 4.19 -12.19
N ALA A 129 4.90 3.75 -13.05
CA ALA A 129 4.82 4.21 -14.44
C ALA A 129 4.56 5.73 -14.55
N MET A 130 3.91 6.32 -13.55
CA MET A 130 3.68 7.76 -13.42
C MET A 130 4.82 8.50 -12.70
N GLY A 131 5.93 7.81 -12.38
CA GLY A 131 7.06 8.37 -11.67
C GLY A 131 6.84 8.56 -10.17
N ILE A 132 5.86 7.87 -9.59
CA ILE A 132 5.49 8.01 -8.18
C ILE A 132 5.86 6.77 -7.41
N VAL A 133 6.63 6.94 -6.32
CA VAL A 133 6.99 5.89 -5.37
C VAL A 133 6.17 6.08 -4.10
N HIS A 134 5.59 5.01 -3.57
CA HIS A 134 4.72 5.10 -2.39
C HIS A 134 5.51 5.47 -1.12
N CYS A 135 6.60 4.78 -0.87
CA CYS A 135 7.51 4.96 0.27
C CYS A 135 6.98 4.55 1.65
N ASP A 136 5.72 4.17 1.78
CA ASP A 136 5.12 3.80 3.08
C ASP A 136 4.13 2.62 2.93
N ILE A 137 4.50 1.62 2.13
CA ILE A 137 3.71 0.40 1.98
C ILE A 137 3.75 -0.39 3.28
N LYS A 138 2.58 -0.58 3.84
CA LYS A 138 2.33 -1.37 5.06
C LYS A 138 0.85 -1.78 5.09
N PRO A 139 0.47 -2.80 5.87
CA PRO A 139 -0.93 -3.27 5.91
C PRO A 139 -1.94 -2.21 6.34
N HIS A 140 -1.51 -1.21 7.10
CA HIS A 140 -2.36 -0.08 7.52
C HIS A 140 -2.78 0.82 6.35
N ASN A 141 -1.98 0.86 5.29
CA ASN A 141 -2.22 1.67 4.09
C ASN A 141 -2.82 0.87 2.93
N VAL A 142 -3.37 -0.28 3.24
CA VAL A 142 -4.07 -1.13 2.28
C VAL A 142 -5.47 -1.41 2.81
N LEU A 143 -6.49 -1.09 2.01
CA LEU A 143 -7.88 -1.32 2.35
C LEU A 143 -8.42 -2.52 1.57
N ILE A 144 -9.23 -3.33 2.25
CA ILE A 144 -9.92 -4.47 1.65
C ILE A 144 -11.40 -4.22 1.76
N THR A 145 -12.08 -4.18 0.61
CA THR A 145 -13.53 -4.01 0.55
C THR A 145 -14.25 -5.29 0.98
N LYS A 146 -15.53 -5.19 1.29
CA LYS A 146 -16.39 -6.34 1.62
C LYS A 146 -16.45 -7.39 0.52
N THR A 147 -16.19 -7.00 -0.73
CA THR A 147 -16.14 -7.90 -1.89
C THR A 147 -14.74 -8.45 -2.19
N GLY A 148 -13.76 -8.17 -1.34
CA GLY A 148 -12.39 -8.65 -1.48
C GLY A 148 -11.51 -7.82 -2.41
N ARG A 149 -11.92 -6.61 -2.81
CA ARG A 149 -11.08 -5.67 -3.55
C ARG A 149 -10.01 -5.07 -2.66
N VAL A 150 -8.82 -4.92 -3.22
CA VAL A 150 -7.68 -4.33 -2.54
C VAL A 150 -7.42 -2.94 -3.08
N LYS A 151 -7.26 -1.96 -2.20
CA LYS A 151 -6.97 -0.58 -2.57
C LYS A 151 -5.85 -0.01 -1.72
N VAL A 152 -4.82 0.52 -2.38
CA VAL A 152 -3.70 1.20 -1.72
C VAL A 152 -4.06 2.66 -1.47
N THR A 153 -3.73 3.16 -0.31
CA THR A 153 -3.96 4.55 0.10
C THR A 153 -2.69 5.18 0.70
N ASP A 154 -2.73 6.46 0.98
CA ASP A 154 -1.69 7.22 1.71
C ASP A 154 -0.28 7.14 1.09
N PHE A 155 -0.18 7.55 -0.17
CA PHE A 155 1.11 7.69 -0.84
C PHE A 155 2.01 8.69 -0.10
N GLY A 156 3.07 8.18 0.55
CA GLY A 156 4.00 8.94 1.40
C GLY A 156 5.02 9.77 0.64
N ILE A 157 4.66 10.34 -0.50
CA ILE A 157 5.56 11.00 -1.47
C ILE A 157 6.32 12.17 -0.85
N ALA A 158 5.73 12.85 0.11
CA ALA A 158 6.38 13.92 0.85
C ALA A 158 7.66 13.46 1.57
N ARG A 159 7.81 12.17 1.82
CA ARG A 159 9.00 11.56 2.46
C ARG A 159 10.10 11.21 1.45
N ALA A 160 9.76 10.97 0.18
CA ALA A 160 10.71 10.50 -0.83
C ALA A 160 11.74 11.56 -1.24
N MET A 161 11.33 12.82 -1.28
CA MET A 161 12.18 13.93 -1.76
C MET A 161 13.17 14.44 -0.72
N ASN A 162 12.97 14.15 0.57
CA ASN A 162 13.79 14.61 1.68
C ASN A 162 14.12 13.48 2.67
N ALA A 163 14.44 12.31 2.18
CA ALA A 163 14.61 11.07 2.95
C ALA A 163 15.69 11.14 4.05
N SER A 164 16.61 12.10 3.98
CA SER A 164 17.72 12.20 4.92
C SER A 164 17.33 12.61 6.34
N ASN A 165 16.15 13.18 6.58
CA ASN A 165 15.79 13.74 7.87
C ASN A 165 14.48 13.24 8.48
N THR A 166 13.71 12.39 7.81
CA THR A 166 12.29 12.17 8.15
C THR A 166 12.04 10.92 9.00
N VAL A 167 12.96 9.97 9.06
CA VAL A 167 12.79 8.72 9.83
C VAL A 167 12.74 8.98 11.34
N MET A 168 13.22 10.13 11.80
CA MET A 168 13.37 10.43 13.23
C MET A 168 12.23 11.22 13.86
N TYR A 169 11.24 11.73 13.10
CA TYR A 169 10.36 12.79 13.61
C TYR A 169 8.86 12.45 13.72
N THR A 170 8.42 11.24 13.45
CA THR A 170 6.99 10.90 13.61
C THR A 170 6.76 9.93 14.76
N ASN A 171 5.88 10.31 15.69
CA ASN A 171 5.47 9.47 16.83
C ASN A 171 4.72 8.17 16.42
N SER A 172 4.44 7.96 15.14
CA SER A 172 3.91 6.71 14.59
C SER A 172 4.99 5.78 14.04
N VAL A 173 6.23 6.00 14.42
CA VAL A 173 7.43 5.40 13.81
C VAL A 173 7.55 3.91 14.08
N MET A 174 6.99 3.39 15.20
CA MET A 174 7.13 1.97 15.54
C MET A 174 6.46 1.07 14.50
N GLY A 175 5.23 1.37 14.12
CA GLY A 175 4.50 0.60 13.10
C GLY A 175 5.14 0.66 11.72
N SER A 176 5.70 1.81 11.33
CA SER A 176 6.36 1.99 10.03
C SER A 176 7.74 1.36 9.97
N ALA A 177 8.47 1.30 11.09
CA ALA A 177 9.81 0.72 11.15
C ALA A 177 9.84 -0.75 10.72
N HIS A 178 8.79 -1.50 11.00
CA HIS A 178 8.68 -2.91 10.59
C HIS A 178 8.71 -3.13 9.07
N TYR A 179 8.40 -2.10 8.28
CA TYR A 179 8.24 -2.17 6.81
C TYR A 179 9.26 -1.32 6.05
N LEU A 180 10.17 -0.64 6.74
CA LEU A 180 11.21 0.19 6.13
C LEU A 180 12.20 -0.64 5.32
N SER A 181 12.58 -0.12 4.15
CA SER A 181 13.69 -0.69 3.40
C SER A 181 15.04 -0.34 4.05
N PRO A 182 16.10 -1.14 3.77
CA PRO A 182 17.44 -0.81 4.22
C PRO A 182 17.92 0.58 3.79
N GLU A 183 17.62 0.97 2.54
CA GLU A 183 17.98 2.31 2.04
C GLU A 183 17.24 3.43 2.76
N GLN A 184 15.97 3.25 3.12
CA GLN A 184 15.23 4.21 3.94
C GLN A 184 15.82 4.32 5.34
N ALA A 185 16.14 3.19 5.96
CA ALA A 185 16.77 3.15 7.28
C ALA A 185 18.15 3.80 7.30
N SER A 186 18.85 3.78 6.19
CA SER A 186 20.20 4.36 6.03
C SER A 186 20.21 5.79 5.47
N GLY A 187 19.03 6.36 5.20
CA GLY A 187 18.92 7.70 4.62
C GLY A 187 19.43 7.82 3.18
N LYS A 188 19.45 6.71 2.44
CA LYS A 188 19.84 6.68 1.03
C LYS A 188 18.67 7.03 0.12
N PRO A 189 18.92 7.39 -1.16
CA PRO A 189 17.86 7.64 -2.12
C PRO A 189 16.93 6.44 -2.28
N VAL A 190 15.64 6.73 -2.50
CA VAL A 190 14.58 5.73 -2.67
C VAL A 190 14.08 5.73 -4.11
N ASN A 191 13.61 4.57 -4.57
CA ASN A 191 12.98 4.38 -5.87
C ASN A 191 11.94 3.25 -5.79
N GLY A 192 11.44 2.78 -6.93
CA GLY A 192 10.46 1.68 -6.97
C GLY A 192 10.90 0.40 -6.25
N SER A 193 12.19 0.14 -6.18
CA SER A 193 12.76 -1.00 -5.44
C SER A 193 12.49 -0.93 -3.94
N THR A 194 12.33 0.26 -3.38
CA THR A 194 11.93 0.47 -1.99
C THR A 194 10.52 -0.06 -1.72
N ASP A 195 9.58 0.20 -2.62
CA ASP A 195 8.22 -0.34 -2.52
C ASP A 195 8.19 -1.86 -2.67
N ILE A 196 9.05 -2.41 -3.52
CA ILE A 196 9.20 -3.88 -3.68
C ILE A 196 9.61 -4.52 -2.34
N TYR A 197 10.58 -3.94 -1.65
CA TYR A 197 11.02 -4.42 -0.35
C TYR A 197 9.89 -4.37 0.69
N SER A 198 9.23 -3.23 0.83
CA SER A 198 8.13 -3.06 1.79
C SER A 198 6.97 -4.00 1.48
N LEU A 199 6.64 -4.21 0.21
CA LEU A 199 5.64 -5.20 -0.20
C LEU A 199 6.09 -6.63 0.13
N GLY A 200 7.38 -6.92 0.01
CA GLY A 200 7.96 -8.18 0.46
C GLY A 200 7.75 -8.43 1.96
N VAL A 201 7.90 -7.39 2.78
CA VAL A 201 7.62 -7.47 4.23
C VAL A 201 6.14 -7.78 4.48
N VAL A 202 5.24 -7.11 3.77
CA VAL A 202 3.79 -7.34 3.87
C VAL A 202 3.44 -8.77 3.48
N LEU A 203 4.01 -9.26 2.40
CA LEU A 203 3.81 -10.66 1.95
C LEU A 203 4.32 -11.65 2.99
N TYR A 204 5.50 -11.42 3.54
CA TYR A 204 6.06 -12.23 4.63
C TYR A 204 5.10 -12.29 5.83
N GLU A 205 4.58 -11.14 6.24
CA GLU A 205 3.63 -11.06 7.35
C GLU A 205 2.31 -11.78 7.04
N MET A 206 1.76 -11.62 5.84
CA MET A 206 0.54 -12.34 5.44
C MET A 206 0.72 -13.86 5.47
N LEU A 207 1.87 -14.34 5.03
CA LEU A 207 2.17 -15.77 4.96
C LEU A 207 2.48 -16.41 6.30
N THR A 208 3.05 -15.67 7.24
CA THR A 208 3.55 -16.19 8.51
C THR A 208 2.81 -15.70 9.74
N GLY A 209 2.07 -14.59 9.62
CA GLY A 209 1.44 -13.90 10.75
C GLY A 209 2.40 -13.04 11.56
N ARG A 210 3.63 -12.84 11.09
CA ARG A 210 4.66 -12.07 11.80
C ARG A 210 5.55 -11.30 10.82
N VAL A 211 6.05 -10.16 11.27
CA VAL A 211 7.04 -9.39 10.51
C VAL A 211 8.42 -10.05 10.58
N PRO A 212 9.29 -9.87 9.58
CA PRO A 212 10.61 -10.51 9.58
C PRO A 212 11.54 -10.02 10.69
N TYR A 213 11.41 -8.77 11.13
CA TYR A 213 12.25 -8.17 12.16
C TYR A 213 11.41 -7.47 13.22
N GLU A 214 11.72 -7.75 14.48
CA GLU A 214 11.10 -7.14 15.65
C GLU A 214 12.18 -6.59 16.58
N GLY A 215 11.82 -5.62 17.42
CA GLY A 215 12.71 -5.03 18.40
C GLY A 215 11.98 -4.06 19.32
N ASP A 216 12.66 -3.63 20.38
CA ASP A 216 12.06 -2.79 21.42
C ASP A 216 11.89 -1.32 21.01
N THR A 217 12.66 -0.87 20.03
CA THR A 217 12.65 0.50 19.55
C THR A 217 12.58 0.55 18.02
N PRO A 218 12.05 1.64 17.42
CA PRO A 218 12.08 1.82 15.97
C PRO A 218 13.50 1.75 15.38
N ILE A 219 14.47 2.33 16.06
CA ILE A 219 15.88 2.30 15.62
C ILE A 219 16.43 0.89 15.59
N SER A 220 16.13 0.06 16.60
CA SER A 220 16.61 -1.32 16.66
C SER A 220 16.00 -2.15 15.51
N VAL A 221 14.73 -1.95 15.18
CA VAL A 221 14.08 -2.62 14.05
C VAL A 221 14.69 -2.14 12.72
N ALA A 222 14.88 -0.83 12.55
CA ALA A 222 15.50 -0.26 11.36
C ALA A 222 16.91 -0.82 11.10
N LEU A 223 17.73 -0.96 12.16
CA LEU A 223 19.06 -1.56 12.06
C LEU A 223 19.02 -3.03 11.64
N LYS A 224 18.01 -3.77 12.07
CA LYS A 224 17.81 -5.17 11.63
C LYS A 224 17.52 -5.27 10.14
N HIS A 225 16.72 -4.37 9.58
CA HIS A 225 16.52 -4.31 8.13
C HIS A 225 17.82 -4.11 7.36
N VAL A 226 18.77 -3.39 7.92
CA VAL A 226 20.07 -3.13 7.29
C VAL A 226 21.00 -4.34 7.42
N ARG A 227 21.04 -5.01 8.56
CA ARG A 227 22.14 -5.92 8.95
C ARG A 227 21.73 -7.35 9.23
N GLU A 228 20.52 -7.60 9.74
CA GLU A 228 20.17 -8.93 10.21
C GLU A 228 19.82 -9.86 9.05
N ARG A 229 20.29 -11.08 9.13
CA ARG A 229 19.96 -12.12 8.16
C ARG A 229 18.47 -12.43 8.20
N LEU A 230 17.84 -12.50 7.03
CA LEU A 230 16.45 -12.87 6.89
C LEU A 230 16.26 -14.35 7.19
N VAL A 231 15.31 -14.64 8.07
CA VAL A 231 14.84 -16.02 8.33
C VAL A 231 13.79 -16.35 7.24
N SER A 232 13.97 -17.49 6.57
CA SER A 232 13.00 -17.94 5.57
C SER A 232 11.58 -18.01 6.15
N PRO A 233 10.56 -17.51 5.43
CA PRO A 233 9.17 -17.62 5.86
C PRO A 233 8.71 -19.07 5.97
N MET A 234 9.34 -20.01 5.28
CA MET A 234 9.05 -21.44 5.37
C MET A 234 9.31 -22.02 6.76
N ARG A 235 10.19 -21.40 7.54
CA ARG A 235 10.43 -21.80 8.93
C ARG A 235 9.16 -21.66 9.78
N TYR A 236 8.34 -20.65 9.51
CA TYR A 236 7.10 -20.37 10.25
C TYR A 236 5.87 -20.94 9.55
N ASN A 237 5.94 -21.16 8.25
CA ASN A 237 4.88 -21.76 7.44
C ASN A 237 5.47 -22.72 6.41
N PRO A 238 5.66 -24.00 6.76
CA PRO A 238 6.25 -25.00 5.86
C PRO A 238 5.43 -25.27 4.60
N SER A 239 4.16 -24.83 4.56
CA SER A 239 3.28 -25.01 3.38
C SER A 239 3.61 -24.06 2.24
N ILE A 240 4.45 -23.05 2.46
CA ILE A 240 4.86 -22.11 1.42
C ILE A 240 5.66 -22.87 0.33
N PRO A 241 5.22 -22.81 -0.94
CA PRO A 241 5.98 -23.43 -2.03
C PRO A 241 7.36 -22.79 -2.20
N PRO A 242 8.39 -23.56 -2.62
CA PRO A 242 9.74 -23.02 -2.84
C PRO A 242 9.79 -21.83 -3.80
N LEU A 243 8.96 -21.82 -4.84
CA LEU A 243 8.89 -20.72 -5.80
C LEU A 243 8.41 -19.42 -5.13
N LEU A 244 7.43 -19.50 -4.25
CA LEU A 244 6.93 -18.35 -3.49
C LEU A 244 7.95 -17.90 -2.45
N GLU A 245 8.60 -18.82 -1.73
CA GLU A 245 9.71 -18.46 -0.83
C GLU A 245 10.79 -17.67 -1.59
N GLY A 246 11.18 -18.15 -2.77
CA GLY A 246 12.17 -17.46 -3.61
C GLY A 246 11.76 -16.03 -3.96
N ALA A 247 10.49 -15.80 -4.26
CA ALA A 247 9.96 -14.46 -4.54
C ALA A 247 10.04 -13.56 -3.30
N VAL A 248 9.67 -14.07 -2.13
CA VAL A 248 9.78 -13.33 -0.85
C VAL A 248 11.23 -12.97 -0.55
N MET A 249 12.13 -13.93 -0.63
CA MET A 249 13.55 -13.75 -0.35
C MET A 249 14.19 -12.74 -1.31
N LYS A 250 13.81 -12.75 -2.58
CA LYS A 250 14.31 -11.80 -3.58
C LYS A 250 13.81 -10.39 -3.31
N ALA A 251 12.52 -10.21 -3.02
CA ALA A 251 11.97 -8.90 -2.66
C ALA A 251 12.65 -8.30 -1.43
N LEU A 252 13.03 -9.13 -0.47
CA LEU A 252 13.65 -8.73 0.81
C LEU A 252 15.18 -8.71 0.78
N ALA A 253 15.81 -8.80 -0.39
CA ALA A 253 17.26 -8.62 -0.50
C ALA A 253 17.69 -7.25 0.02
N LYS A 254 18.80 -7.22 0.76
CA LYS A 254 19.31 -5.98 1.38
C LYS A 254 19.72 -4.96 0.34
N ASN A 255 20.40 -5.40 -0.72
CA ASN A 255 20.81 -4.55 -1.83
C ASN A 255 19.63 -4.42 -2.82
N PRO A 256 19.20 -3.19 -3.16
CA PRO A 256 18.14 -3.00 -4.15
C PRO A 256 18.40 -3.67 -5.50
N GLU A 257 19.67 -3.77 -5.91
CA GLU A 257 20.06 -4.41 -7.18
C GLU A 257 19.83 -5.92 -7.20
N ASP A 258 19.76 -6.57 -6.05
CA ASP A 258 19.48 -8.00 -5.91
C ASP A 258 18.00 -8.34 -5.86
N ARG A 259 17.14 -7.31 -5.77
CA ARG A 259 15.68 -7.44 -5.81
C ARG A 259 15.19 -7.59 -7.26
N PHE A 260 13.88 -7.64 -7.44
CA PHE A 260 13.29 -7.54 -8.77
C PHE A 260 13.68 -6.22 -9.44
N ALA A 261 13.97 -6.27 -10.73
CA ALA A 261 14.35 -5.08 -11.52
C ALA A 261 13.19 -4.07 -11.60
N SER A 262 11.95 -4.56 -11.55
CA SER A 262 10.72 -3.76 -11.53
C SER A 262 9.62 -4.47 -10.76
N ILE A 263 8.61 -3.73 -10.35
CA ILE A 263 7.41 -4.30 -9.74
C ILE A 263 6.68 -5.24 -10.73
N THR A 264 6.77 -4.98 -12.02
CA THR A 264 6.22 -5.85 -13.07
C THR A 264 6.85 -7.24 -13.03
N ASP A 265 8.16 -7.34 -12.83
CA ASP A 265 8.86 -8.62 -12.69
C ASP A 265 8.42 -9.37 -11.43
N MET A 266 8.19 -8.65 -10.33
CA MET A 266 7.65 -9.25 -9.11
C MET A 266 6.26 -9.84 -9.35
N ILE A 267 5.39 -9.11 -10.05
CA ILE A 267 4.05 -9.60 -10.41
C ILE A 267 4.15 -10.89 -11.22
N SER A 268 5.04 -10.96 -12.19
CA SER A 268 5.24 -12.14 -13.02
C SER A 268 5.62 -13.37 -12.21
N ASP A 269 6.58 -13.23 -11.27
CA ASP A 269 6.97 -14.30 -10.37
C ASP A 269 5.83 -14.75 -9.45
N LEU A 270 5.07 -13.81 -8.92
CA LEU A 270 3.92 -14.11 -8.06
C LEU A 270 2.83 -14.87 -8.84
N ARG A 271 2.59 -14.53 -10.08
CA ARG A 271 1.64 -15.26 -10.94
C ARG A 271 2.10 -16.69 -11.24
N LEU A 272 3.38 -16.91 -11.44
CA LEU A 272 3.93 -18.26 -11.55
C LEU A 272 3.71 -19.07 -10.28
N SER A 273 3.94 -18.46 -9.10
CA SER A 273 3.67 -19.09 -7.81
C SER A 273 2.20 -19.46 -7.63
N GLN A 274 1.29 -18.63 -8.12
CA GLN A 274 -0.16 -18.83 -8.08
C GLN A 274 -0.56 -20.08 -8.91
N GLY A 275 0.00 -20.26 -10.09
CA GLY A 275 -0.22 -21.44 -10.92
C GLY A 275 0.21 -22.74 -10.22
N PHE A 276 1.30 -22.71 -9.47
CA PHE A 276 1.80 -23.85 -8.71
C PHE A 276 0.91 -24.26 -7.54
N VAL A 277 0.34 -23.26 -6.82
CA VAL A 277 -0.60 -23.51 -5.71
C VAL A 277 -1.88 -24.16 -6.23
N ASN A 278 -2.40 -23.70 -7.34
CA ASN A 278 -3.62 -24.21 -7.94
C ASN A 278 -3.45 -25.65 -8.44
N SER A 279 -2.28 -26.02 -8.95
CA SER A 279 -1.99 -27.39 -9.41
C SER A 279 -1.92 -28.41 -8.28
N LYS A 280 -1.42 -28.00 -7.09
CA LYS A 280 -1.36 -28.88 -5.90
C LYS A 280 -2.71 -29.08 -5.23
N SER A 281 -3.63 -28.16 -5.37
CA SER A 281 -4.98 -28.26 -4.79
C SER A 281 -5.95 -29.09 -5.63
N GLY A 282 -5.49 -29.70 -6.73
CA GLY A 282 -6.32 -30.57 -7.58
C GLY A 282 -7.41 -29.85 -8.37
N ARG A 283 -7.46 -28.53 -8.32
CA ARG A 283 -8.32 -27.73 -9.19
C ARG A 283 -7.53 -27.35 -10.43
N MET A 284 -7.61 -28.19 -11.44
CA MET A 284 -7.28 -27.77 -12.81
C MET A 284 -8.26 -26.66 -13.19
N ILE A 285 -7.79 -25.44 -13.22
CA ILE A 285 -8.47 -24.38 -13.98
C ILE A 285 -8.09 -24.67 -15.43
N PRO A 286 -9.05 -24.89 -16.34
CA PRO A 286 -8.73 -24.99 -17.75
C PRO A 286 -8.03 -23.67 -18.15
N HIS A 287 -6.81 -23.77 -18.63
CA HIS A 287 -6.23 -22.69 -19.38
C HIS A 287 -6.98 -22.63 -20.71
N ASP A 288 -8.08 -21.92 -20.75
CA ASP A 288 -8.64 -21.43 -22.00
C ASP A 288 -7.74 -20.31 -22.53
N PHE A 289 -6.58 -20.71 -23.06
CA PHE A 289 -5.97 -19.98 -24.13
C PHE A 289 -6.78 -20.32 -25.40
N ALA A 290 -7.97 -19.74 -25.49
CA ALA A 290 -8.64 -19.65 -26.78
C ALA A 290 -7.77 -18.73 -27.64
N THR A 291 -6.84 -19.32 -28.35
CA THR A 291 -6.28 -18.75 -29.56
C THR A 291 -7.47 -18.57 -30.49
N GLN A 292 -8.04 -17.38 -30.53
CA GLN A 292 -8.98 -17.03 -31.58
C GLN A 292 -8.17 -17.00 -32.86
N VAL A 293 -8.19 -18.11 -33.58
CA VAL A 293 -7.80 -18.15 -34.99
C VAL A 293 -8.86 -17.33 -35.72
N LEU A 294 -8.46 -16.15 -36.14
CA LEU A 294 -9.26 -15.32 -37.05
C LEU A 294 -9.51 -16.15 -38.32
N PRO A 295 -10.78 -16.23 -38.81
CA PRO A 295 -11.05 -16.90 -40.05
C PRO A 295 -10.37 -16.15 -41.20
N THR A 296 -9.55 -16.86 -41.96
CA THR A 296 -9.03 -16.42 -43.26
C THR A 296 -10.19 -16.08 -44.17
N VAL A 297 -10.25 -14.84 -44.62
CA VAL A 297 -11.13 -14.43 -45.74
C VAL A 297 -10.67 -15.18 -46.97
N GLN A 298 -11.50 -16.09 -47.45
CA GLN A 298 -11.33 -16.64 -48.80
C GLN A 298 -11.81 -15.59 -49.81
N ASP A 299 -10.87 -15.12 -50.60
CA ASP A 299 -11.17 -14.42 -51.87
C ASP A 299 -11.98 -15.37 -52.77
N THR A 300 -13.17 -14.96 -53.10
CA THR A 300 -13.90 -15.51 -54.25
C THR A 300 -13.88 -14.49 -55.37
N THR A 301 -13.18 -14.87 -56.41
CA THR A 301 -13.30 -14.32 -57.79
C THR A 301 -14.74 -14.21 -58.27
#